data_848c0d21f89316823a5b32c2e0e3f26a
#
_entry.id   848c0d21f89316823a5b32c2e0e3f26a
#
_cell.length_a   1.000
_cell.length_b   1.000
_cell.length_c   1.000
_cell.angle_alpha   90.00
_cell.angle_beta   90.00
_cell.angle_gamma   90.00
#
_symmetry.space_group_name_H-M   'P 1'
#
loop_
_entity.id
_entity.type
_entity.pdbx_description
1 polymer ?
#
loop_
_entity_poly.entity_id
_entity_poly.type
_entity_poly.pdbx_seq_one_letter_code
_entity_poly.pdbx_strand_id
1 'polypeptide(L)'
;MTQSRTHTCNELRLEHVGQKVKIVGWMENVREVGNNFAFVVVRDFYGTTQVVIEDEAMMAIIKGINKESTISVEGTVRERASKNPKQATGDIEVVPEKIQVLGKCRYNELPFEINRSREADETQRLKYRYLDLRNPAVKQNIILRCNVISALRQAMTEHGFLEITTPILTASSPEGARDYLVPARKHPGKFYALPQAPQQFKQLLMTSGFDRYFQIAPCFRDEDARGDRSPGEFYQLDMEMAFADQEDVFAVLEDVLPPIFAKYGTYNIASSAPFTRIPYREAMEKYGSDKPDLRIDLIVQDMTALVQGVDFAPFAEGNLVKAVVVSDCALTRKNIDKLCADVEVQSGNKPYWFRLDENGELVGGVAKFLAERKEALIEALGLKPGCLVGIAAGKKEAAQKTAGVMRKMLGAAVPGHMDKERYEFCWIVDFPMYEIGEESGELEFCHNPFSMPSGGLEVLLKAERGEIDPLTITADQYDLVCNGVELSSGAVRNHDPEIMIKAFEMVRLGEEDVKKKFPAMYNAFCYGAPPHAGIAPGVDRMVMLLSGEESIREVIPFPMNKNAQDIMMGAPSTVEQKQLDELHIAIVGETEE
;
A
#
# COMPACT_ATOMS: atom_id res chain seq x y z
N MET A 1 -35.15 4.93 -9.34
CA MET A 1 -34.67 6.03 -10.19
C MET A 1 -35.09 7.36 -9.62
N THR A 2 -34.36 8.43 -9.89
CA THR A 2 -34.73 9.78 -9.44
C THR A 2 -35.73 10.40 -10.43
N GLN A 3 -36.50 11.41 -10.00
CA GLN A 3 -37.42 12.12 -10.91
C GLN A 3 -36.71 12.85 -12.07
N SER A 4 -35.37 13.04 -11.99
CA SER A 4 -34.57 13.75 -12.98
C SER A 4 -34.26 12.92 -14.23
N ARG A 5 -34.36 11.60 -14.19
CA ARG A 5 -34.10 10.69 -15.30
C ARG A 5 -34.95 9.42 -15.23
N THR A 6 -35.29 8.85 -16.38
CA THR A 6 -35.97 7.56 -16.48
C THR A 6 -35.00 6.39 -16.56
N HIS A 7 -33.82 6.60 -17.22
CA HIS A 7 -32.79 5.60 -17.44
C HIS A 7 -31.41 6.21 -17.23
N THR A 8 -30.44 5.38 -16.85
CA THR A 8 -29.02 5.73 -16.87
C THR A 8 -28.47 5.63 -18.29
N CYS A 9 -27.30 6.23 -18.53
CA CYS A 9 -26.65 6.20 -19.84
C CYS A 9 -26.11 4.81 -20.25
N ASN A 10 -26.30 3.76 -19.45
CA ASN A 10 -25.87 2.41 -19.77
C ASN A 10 -27.01 1.38 -19.77
N GLU A 11 -28.25 1.79 -19.50
CA GLU A 11 -29.37 0.85 -19.38
C GLU A 11 -30.07 0.55 -20.71
N LEU A 12 -30.01 1.49 -21.67
CA LEU A 12 -30.78 1.38 -22.93
C LEU A 12 -30.28 0.25 -23.81
N ARG A 13 -31.23 -0.54 -24.36
CA ARG A 13 -31.02 -1.68 -25.24
C ARG A 13 -32.07 -1.67 -26.34
N LEU A 14 -32.01 -2.64 -27.28
CA LEU A 14 -32.98 -2.79 -28.37
C LEU A 14 -34.44 -2.94 -27.91
N GLU A 15 -34.67 -3.52 -26.72
CA GLU A 15 -36.00 -3.65 -26.10
C GLU A 15 -36.66 -2.30 -25.74
N HIS A 16 -35.87 -1.24 -25.67
CA HIS A 16 -36.34 0.12 -25.38
C HIS A 16 -36.66 0.93 -26.62
N VAL A 17 -36.44 0.36 -27.83
CA VAL A 17 -36.75 1.04 -29.11
C VAL A 17 -38.21 1.46 -29.16
N GLY A 18 -38.46 2.73 -29.53
CA GLY A 18 -39.80 3.36 -29.54
C GLY A 18 -40.22 3.94 -28.18
N GLN A 19 -39.54 3.69 -27.11
CA GLN A 19 -39.85 4.25 -25.79
C GLN A 19 -39.35 5.70 -25.66
N LYS A 20 -40.14 6.51 -24.99
CA LYS A 20 -39.71 7.85 -24.54
C LYS A 20 -38.87 7.74 -23.27
N VAL A 21 -37.70 8.31 -23.32
CA VAL A 21 -36.73 8.26 -22.21
C VAL A 21 -36.21 9.65 -21.86
N LYS A 22 -35.75 9.78 -20.64
CA LYS A 22 -35.00 10.94 -20.17
C LYS A 22 -33.68 10.47 -19.58
N ILE A 23 -32.57 10.89 -20.20
CA ILE A 23 -31.21 10.64 -19.72
C ILE A 23 -30.56 11.95 -19.32
N VAL A 24 -29.64 11.92 -18.36
CA VAL A 24 -28.87 13.08 -17.89
C VAL A 24 -27.39 12.70 -17.75
N GLY A 25 -26.52 13.63 -18.10
CA GLY A 25 -25.08 13.36 -18.01
C GLY A 25 -24.24 14.50 -18.55
N TRP A 26 -22.95 14.25 -18.65
CA TRP A 26 -21.97 15.13 -19.27
C TRP A 26 -21.94 14.91 -20.78
N MET A 27 -21.88 15.98 -21.54
CA MET A 27 -21.61 15.95 -22.97
C MET A 27 -20.13 15.66 -23.20
N GLU A 28 -19.80 14.37 -23.36
CA GLU A 28 -18.42 13.91 -23.46
C GLU A 28 -17.79 14.26 -24.80
N ASN A 29 -18.52 14.01 -25.87
CA ASN A 29 -18.03 14.24 -27.23
C ASN A 29 -19.15 14.65 -28.17
N VAL A 30 -18.80 15.48 -29.16
CA VAL A 30 -19.68 15.88 -30.26
C VAL A 30 -18.96 15.65 -31.57
N ARG A 31 -19.61 14.92 -32.47
CA ARG A 31 -19.14 14.71 -33.85
C ARG A 31 -20.17 15.30 -34.83
N GLU A 32 -19.87 16.47 -35.33
CA GLU A 32 -20.65 17.12 -36.37
C GLU A 32 -20.38 16.41 -37.71
N VAL A 33 -21.44 16.11 -38.45
CA VAL A 33 -21.40 15.44 -39.78
C VAL A 33 -21.96 16.36 -40.86
N GLY A 34 -22.71 17.37 -40.48
CA GLY A 34 -23.31 18.38 -41.38
C GLY A 34 -23.83 19.57 -40.59
N ASN A 35 -24.46 20.52 -41.27
CA ASN A 35 -24.88 21.77 -40.62
C ASN A 35 -25.89 21.53 -39.48
N ASN A 36 -26.81 20.60 -39.65
CA ASN A 36 -27.87 20.26 -38.67
C ASN A 36 -27.84 18.80 -38.23
N PHE A 37 -26.70 18.13 -38.38
CA PHE A 37 -26.58 16.70 -38.05
C PHE A 37 -25.31 16.45 -37.23
N ALA A 38 -25.48 15.91 -36.02
CA ALA A 38 -24.39 15.56 -35.15
C ALA A 38 -24.69 14.34 -34.27
N PHE A 39 -23.64 13.66 -33.88
CA PHE A 39 -23.67 12.64 -32.81
C PHE A 39 -23.10 13.21 -31.55
N VAL A 40 -23.84 13.12 -30.44
CA VAL A 40 -23.45 13.55 -29.12
C VAL A 40 -23.37 12.35 -28.22
N VAL A 41 -22.25 12.18 -27.53
CA VAL A 41 -22.09 11.16 -26.50
C VAL A 41 -22.40 11.77 -25.15
N VAL A 42 -23.43 11.25 -24.48
CA VAL A 42 -23.79 11.63 -23.10
C VAL A 42 -23.29 10.56 -22.17
N ARG A 43 -22.52 10.96 -21.15
CA ARG A 43 -21.91 10.08 -20.15
C ARG A 43 -22.46 10.40 -18.77
N ASP A 44 -22.81 9.34 -18.01
CA ASP A 44 -23.06 9.45 -16.58
C ASP A 44 -22.12 8.52 -15.78
N PHE A 45 -22.46 8.22 -14.52
CA PHE A 45 -21.68 7.30 -13.69
C PHE A 45 -21.64 5.87 -14.27
N TYR A 46 -22.73 5.44 -14.90
CA TYR A 46 -22.94 4.06 -15.34
C TYR A 46 -22.38 3.75 -16.74
N GLY A 47 -22.26 4.77 -17.59
CA GLY A 47 -21.73 4.59 -18.95
C GLY A 47 -22.11 5.72 -19.89
N THR A 48 -22.25 5.38 -21.18
CA THR A 48 -22.49 6.33 -22.26
C THR A 48 -23.67 5.94 -23.12
N THR A 49 -24.36 6.94 -23.67
CA THR A 49 -25.41 6.75 -24.70
C THR A 49 -25.21 7.77 -25.82
N GLN A 50 -25.36 7.34 -27.08
CA GLN A 50 -25.36 8.23 -28.22
C GLN A 50 -26.71 8.92 -28.37
N VAL A 51 -26.65 10.24 -28.56
CA VAL A 51 -27.79 11.08 -28.94
C VAL A 51 -27.55 11.57 -30.35
N VAL A 52 -28.56 11.49 -31.21
CA VAL A 52 -28.49 11.94 -32.59
C VAL A 52 -29.23 13.25 -32.74
N ILE A 53 -28.54 14.28 -33.17
CA ILE A 53 -29.12 15.60 -33.45
C ILE A 53 -29.44 15.70 -34.92
N GLU A 54 -30.72 15.94 -35.24
CA GLU A 54 -31.25 16.07 -36.61
C GLU A 54 -32.05 17.38 -36.80
N ASP A 55 -32.05 18.24 -35.77
CA ASP A 55 -32.84 19.47 -35.68
C ASP A 55 -31.95 20.69 -35.46
N GLU A 56 -32.26 21.80 -36.16
CA GLU A 56 -31.46 23.01 -36.10
C GLU A 56 -31.48 23.70 -34.72
N ALA A 57 -32.63 23.68 -34.04
CA ALA A 57 -32.72 24.31 -32.70
C ALA A 57 -31.90 23.54 -31.68
N MET A 58 -31.92 22.20 -31.75
CA MET A 58 -31.10 21.36 -30.86
C MET A 58 -29.61 21.47 -31.20
N MET A 59 -29.27 21.55 -32.48
CA MET A 59 -27.89 21.81 -32.89
C MET A 59 -27.38 23.17 -32.36
N ALA A 60 -28.21 24.18 -32.38
CA ALA A 60 -27.85 25.49 -31.82
C ALA A 60 -27.54 25.41 -30.30
N ILE A 61 -28.30 24.62 -29.55
CA ILE A 61 -28.02 24.37 -28.12
C ILE A 61 -26.65 23.72 -27.95
N ILE A 62 -26.37 22.64 -28.69
CA ILE A 62 -25.11 21.88 -28.59
C ILE A 62 -23.91 22.74 -29.01
N LYS A 63 -24.02 23.52 -30.08
CA LYS A 63 -22.95 24.45 -30.50
C LYS A 63 -22.72 25.61 -29.52
N GLY A 64 -23.72 25.94 -28.71
CA GLY A 64 -23.66 26.99 -27.69
C GLY A 64 -22.98 26.60 -26.37
N ILE A 65 -22.53 25.36 -26.23
CA ILE A 65 -21.93 24.83 -25.01
C ILE A 65 -20.63 24.06 -25.30
N ASN A 66 -19.75 24.01 -24.33
CA ASN A 66 -18.48 23.28 -24.42
C ASN A 66 -18.65 21.82 -23.98
N LYS A 67 -17.68 20.96 -24.37
CA LYS A 67 -17.53 19.61 -23.82
C LYS A 67 -17.56 19.64 -22.30
N GLU A 68 -18.00 18.56 -21.69
CA GLU A 68 -18.19 18.43 -20.24
C GLU A 68 -19.26 19.36 -19.63
N SER A 69 -20.08 20.01 -20.43
CA SER A 69 -21.36 20.56 -19.95
C SER A 69 -22.31 19.45 -19.58
N THR A 70 -23.10 19.63 -18.52
CA THR A 70 -24.15 18.67 -18.14
C THR A 70 -25.46 19.01 -18.84
N ILE A 71 -26.09 18.02 -19.42
CA ILE A 71 -27.34 18.15 -20.16
C ILE A 71 -28.37 17.10 -19.74
N SER A 72 -29.62 17.44 -19.90
CA SER A 72 -30.76 16.53 -19.86
C SER A 72 -31.32 16.38 -21.28
N VAL A 73 -31.52 15.13 -21.68
CA VAL A 73 -32.06 14.79 -23.00
C VAL A 73 -33.33 13.98 -22.81
N GLU A 74 -34.44 14.51 -23.28
CA GLU A 74 -35.72 13.82 -23.39
C GLU A 74 -35.95 13.47 -24.88
N GLY A 75 -36.21 12.20 -25.18
CA GLY A 75 -36.36 11.77 -26.57
C GLY A 75 -36.76 10.32 -26.69
N THR A 76 -36.82 9.83 -27.93
CA THR A 76 -37.25 8.48 -28.25
C THR A 76 -36.04 7.61 -28.62
N VAL A 77 -35.98 6.40 -28.07
CA VAL A 77 -34.93 5.41 -28.38
C VAL A 77 -35.15 4.87 -29.79
N ARG A 78 -34.09 4.85 -30.58
CA ARG A 78 -34.06 4.32 -31.97
C ARG A 78 -32.90 3.32 -32.10
N GLU A 79 -33.09 2.30 -32.97
CA GLU A 79 -31.99 1.42 -33.36
C GLU A 79 -30.96 2.20 -34.20
N ARG A 80 -29.67 1.99 -33.96
CA ARG A 80 -28.59 2.66 -34.72
C ARG A 80 -28.45 2.04 -36.10
N ALA A 81 -28.31 2.89 -37.12
CA ALA A 81 -27.99 2.46 -38.47
C ALA A 81 -26.59 1.79 -38.53
N SER A 82 -25.64 2.28 -37.75
CA SER A 82 -24.29 1.70 -37.61
C SER A 82 -24.06 1.31 -36.18
N LYS A 83 -24.13 0.00 -35.90
CA LYS A 83 -23.94 -0.57 -34.56
C LYS A 83 -22.49 -0.48 -34.11
N ASN A 84 -22.26 -0.25 -32.80
CA ASN A 84 -20.94 -0.24 -32.19
C ASN A 84 -20.82 -1.34 -31.12
N PRO A 85 -20.23 -2.51 -31.43
CA PRO A 85 -20.15 -3.65 -30.51
C PRO A 85 -19.22 -3.37 -29.29
N LYS A 86 -18.45 -2.29 -29.34
CA LYS A 86 -17.57 -1.89 -28.22
C LYS A 86 -18.27 -1.13 -27.09
N GLN A 87 -19.54 -0.77 -27.30
CA GLN A 87 -20.35 -0.06 -26.31
C GLN A 87 -21.57 -0.88 -25.94
N ALA A 88 -21.92 -0.96 -24.66
CA ALA A 88 -23.08 -1.69 -24.20
C ALA A 88 -24.42 -1.16 -24.78
N THR A 89 -24.48 0.14 -25.05
CA THR A 89 -25.60 0.84 -25.71
C THR A 89 -25.37 1.03 -27.21
N GLY A 90 -24.41 0.29 -27.78
CA GLY A 90 -23.97 0.51 -29.17
C GLY A 90 -24.96 0.13 -30.25
N ASP A 91 -26.06 -0.55 -29.91
CA ASP A 91 -27.13 -0.91 -30.83
C ASP A 91 -28.22 0.16 -30.94
N ILE A 92 -28.26 1.11 -30.01
CA ILE A 92 -29.31 2.13 -29.91
C ILE A 92 -28.76 3.53 -29.89
N GLU A 93 -29.60 4.49 -30.16
CA GLU A 93 -29.37 5.92 -30.00
C GLU A 93 -30.67 6.60 -29.56
N VAL A 94 -30.55 7.78 -28.94
CA VAL A 94 -31.69 8.60 -28.56
C VAL A 94 -31.85 9.73 -29.54
N VAL A 95 -33.05 9.86 -30.14
CA VAL A 95 -33.46 11.02 -30.95
C VAL A 95 -34.12 12.03 -30.01
N PRO A 96 -33.51 13.19 -29.75
CA PRO A 96 -34.01 14.11 -28.75
C PRO A 96 -35.23 14.87 -29.24
N GLU A 97 -36.22 15.04 -28.37
CA GLU A 97 -37.35 15.96 -28.53
C GLU A 97 -37.08 17.26 -27.75
N LYS A 98 -36.25 17.15 -26.69
CA LYS A 98 -35.86 18.29 -25.86
C LYS A 98 -34.48 18.10 -25.27
N ILE A 99 -33.66 19.14 -25.34
CA ILE A 99 -32.37 19.23 -24.66
C ILE A 99 -32.39 20.43 -23.72
N GLN A 100 -31.97 20.21 -22.47
CA GLN A 100 -31.83 21.26 -21.48
C GLN A 100 -30.39 21.26 -20.93
N VAL A 101 -29.73 22.40 -20.94
CA VAL A 101 -28.43 22.58 -20.31
C VAL A 101 -28.63 22.74 -18.80
N LEU A 102 -28.05 21.82 -18.02
CA LEU A 102 -28.14 21.82 -16.57
C LEU A 102 -26.96 22.55 -15.92
N GLY A 103 -25.77 22.40 -16.49
CA GLY A 103 -24.56 23.07 -16.04
C GLY A 103 -23.61 23.32 -17.21
N LYS A 104 -23.35 24.58 -17.51
CA LYS A 104 -22.49 24.95 -18.64
C LYS A 104 -21.02 24.89 -18.26
N CYS A 105 -20.22 24.11 -18.98
CA CYS A 105 -18.77 24.22 -18.94
C CYS A 105 -18.34 25.57 -19.55
N ARG A 106 -17.65 26.40 -18.75
CA ARG A 106 -17.25 27.76 -19.17
C ARG A 106 -15.90 27.80 -19.90
N TYR A 107 -15.16 26.67 -19.85
CA TYR A 107 -13.83 26.56 -20.44
C TYR A 107 -13.91 25.90 -21.81
N ASN A 108 -13.25 26.48 -22.81
CA ASN A 108 -13.19 25.91 -24.17
C ASN A 108 -12.21 24.75 -24.25
N GLU A 109 -11.21 24.74 -23.37
CA GLU A 109 -10.18 23.71 -23.29
C GLU A 109 -10.17 23.09 -21.90
N LEU A 110 -10.00 21.77 -21.85
CA LEU A 110 -9.82 21.04 -20.61
C LEU A 110 -8.33 20.95 -20.28
N PRO A 111 -7.95 20.84 -19.00
CA PRO A 111 -6.55 20.68 -18.60
C PRO A 111 -5.93 19.38 -19.16
N PHE A 112 -6.75 18.39 -19.47
CA PHE A 112 -6.42 17.13 -20.15
C PHE A 112 -7.69 16.51 -20.74
N GLU A 113 -7.55 15.65 -21.73
CA GLU A 113 -8.65 14.82 -22.22
C GLU A 113 -9.06 13.79 -21.16
N ILE A 114 -10.34 13.75 -20.79
CA ILE A 114 -10.84 12.92 -19.66
C ILE A 114 -10.41 11.46 -19.79
N ASN A 115 -10.63 10.84 -20.95
CA ASN A 115 -10.32 9.43 -21.18
C ASN A 115 -8.81 9.12 -21.30
N ARG A 116 -7.98 10.15 -21.31
CA ARG A 116 -6.52 10.07 -21.36
C ARG A 116 -5.86 10.78 -20.16
N SER A 117 -6.60 11.07 -19.12
CA SER A 117 -6.10 11.81 -17.95
C SER A 117 -4.88 11.14 -17.30
N ARG A 118 -4.78 9.81 -17.37
CA ARG A 118 -3.63 9.05 -16.84
C ARG A 118 -2.31 9.31 -17.58
N GLU A 119 -2.34 9.91 -18.76
CA GLU A 119 -1.16 10.34 -19.52
C GLU A 119 -0.68 11.74 -19.12
N ALA A 120 -1.50 12.49 -18.39
CA ALA A 120 -1.17 13.82 -17.90
C ALA A 120 -0.24 13.76 -16.67
N ASP A 121 0.46 14.87 -16.43
CA ASP A 121 1.30 15.03 -15.25
C ASP A 121 0.49 14.88 -13.94
N GLU A 122 1.09 14.24 -12.92
CA GLU A 122 0.43 13.97 -11.64
C GLU A 122 -0.09 15.27 -10.98
N THR A 123 0.66 16.35 -11.05
CA THR A 123 0.26 17.65 -10.47
C THR A 123 -1.02 18.18 -11.12
N GLN A 124 -1.13 18.05 -12.44
CA GLN A 124 -2.35 18.43 -13.16
C GLN A 124 -3.53 17.54 -12.79
N ARG A 125 -3.33 16.23 -12.70
CA ARG A 125 -4.35 15.28 -12.32
C ARG A 125 -4.86 15.54 -10.91
N LEU A 126 -3.98 15.81 -9.95
CA LEU A 126 -4.35 16.12 -8.57
C LEU A 126 -5.04 17.48 -8.44
N LYS A 127 -4.61 18.50 -9.16
CA LYS A 127 -5.25 19.83 -9.18
C LYS A 127 -6.68 19.77 -9.69
N TYR A 128 -6.92 18.94 -10.71
CA TYR A 128 -8.23 18.75 -11.33
C TYR A 128 -8.79 17.35 -11.06
N ARG A 129 -8.58 16.82 -9.84
CA ARG A 129 -8.93 15.45 -9.49
C ARG A 129 -10.39 15.10 -9.77
N TYR A 130 -11.32 16.03 -9.61
CA TYR A 130 -12.73 15.86 -9.97
C TYR A 130 -12.96 15.64 -11.48
N LEU A 131 -12.05 16.05 -12.35
CA LEU A 131 -12.07 15.72 -13.78
C LEU A 131 -11.39 14.37 -14.03
N ASP A 132 -10.26 14.10 -13.39
CA ASP A 132 -9.53 12.83 -13.47
C ASP A 132 -10.40 11.66 -13.03
N LEU A 133 -11.22 11.83 -11.98
CA LEU A 133 -12.20 10.84 -11.51
C LEU A 133 -13.34 10.56 -12.50
N ARG A 134 -13.51 11.36 -13.56
CA ARG A 134 -14.44 11.05 -14.64
C ARG A 134 -13.88 10.00 -15.62
N ASN A 135 -12.56 9.82 -15.65
CA ASN A 135 -11.93 8.76 -16.44
C ASN A 135 -12.40 7.38 -15.92
N PRO A 136 -12.95 6.52 -16.80
CA PRO A 136 -13.47 5.22 -16.39
C PRO A 136 -12.48 4.34 -15.63
N ALA A 137 -11.20 4.33 -16.04
CA ALA A 137 -10.17 3.52 -15.39
C ALA A 137 -9.85 4.04 -13.97
N VAL A 138 -9.73 5.37 -13.79
CA VAL A 138 -9.51 5.99 -12.47
C VAL A 138 -10.71 5.77 -11.55
N LYS A 139 -11.92 5.99 -12.09
CA LYS A 139 -13.19 5.76 -11.37
C LYS A 139 -13.33 4.32 -10.91
N GLN A 140 -12.94 3.34 -11.75
CA GLN A 140 -13.03 1.93 -11.43
C GLN A 140 -12.21 1.54 -10.21
N ASN A 141 -11.04 2.15 -10.00
CA ASN A 141 -10.23 1.94 -8.80
C ASN A 141 -10.97 2.38 -7.53
N ILE A 142 -11.70 3.48 -7.59
CA ILE A 142 -12.48 3.97 -6.45
C ILE A 142 -13.70 3.08 -6.19
N ILE A 143 -14.36 2.62 -7.23
CA ILE A 143 -15.47 1.65 -7.11
C ILE A 143 -14.95 0.35 -6.49
N LEU A 144 -13.81 -0.16 -6.96
CA LEU A 144 -13.14 -1.32 -6.39
C LEU A 144 -12.88 -1.13 -4.90
N ARG A 145 -12.30 0.01 -4.50
CA ARG A 145 -12.09 0.36 -3.10
C ARG A 145 -13.36 0.28 -2.26
N CYS A 146 -14.45 0.87 -2.75
CA CYS A 146 -15.75 0.84 -2.05
C CYS A 146 -16.26 -0.59 -1.88
N ASN A 147 -16.15 -1.41 -2.91
CA ASN A 147 -16.59 -2.80 -2.89
C ASN A 147 -15.75 -3.67 -1.95
N VAL A 148 -14.42 -3.47 -1.95
CA VAL A 148 -13.49 -4.17 -1.05
C VAL A 148 -13.80 -3.82 0.41
N ILE A 149 -13.96 -2.53 0.75
CA ILE A 149 -14.32 -2.09 2.11
C ILE A 149 -15.66 -2.71 2.55
N SER A 150 -16.66 -2.73 1.66
CA SER A 150 -17.96 -3.34 1.97
C SER A 150 -17.84 -4.85 2.23
N ALA A 151 -17.04 -5.55 1.42
CA ALA A 151 -16.80 -6.98 1.59
C ALA A 151 -16.02 -7.30 2.88
N LEU A 152 -15.02 -6.49 3.22
CA LEU A 152 -14.29 -6.61 4.48
C LEU A 152 -15.22 -6.47 5.69
N ARG A 153 -16.09 -5.43 5.71
CA ARG A 153 -17.06 -5.25 6.78
C ARG A 153 -18.01 -6.43 6.93
N GLN A 154 -18.51 -6.94 5.82
CA GLN A 154 -19.39 -8.10 5.81
C GLN A 154 -18.67 -9.32 6.38
N ALA A 155 -17.51 -9.66 5.87
CA ALA A 155 -16.72 -10.81 6.31
C ALA A 155 -16.38 -10.73 7.81
N MET A 156 -15.92 -9.58 8.30
CA MET A 156 -15.60 -9.39 9.72
C MET A 156 -16.84 -9.56 10.61
N THR A 157 -17.98 -9.03 10.20
CA THR A 157 -19.24 -9.20 10.94
C THR A 157 -19.67 -10.67 10.98
N GLU A 158 -19.54 -11.40 9.88
CA GLU A 158 -19.82 -12.84 9.80
C GLU A 158 -18.90 -13.67 10.70
N HIS A 159 -17.67 -13.20 10.96
CA HIS A 159 -16.74 -13.79 11.93
C HIS A 159 -16.96 -13.33 13.38
N GLY A 160 -18.07 -12.64 13.65
CA GLY A 160 -18.47 -12.23 14.99
C GLY A 160 -17.75 -10.99 15.54
N PHE A 161 -17.09 -10.21 14.69
CA PHE A 161 -16.48 -8.96 15.08
C PHE A 161 -17.52 -7.82 15.14
N LEU A 162 -17.35 -6.91 16.10
CA LEU A 162 -18.13 -5.68 16.21
C LEU A 162 -17.33 -4.51 15.63
N GLU A 163 -17.95 -3.74 14.74
CA GLU A 163 -17.34 -2.50 14.25
C GLU A 163 -17.51 -1.39 15.31
N ILE A 164 -16.40 -0.98 15.94
CA ILE A 164 -16.39 0.03 17.00
C ILE A 164 -15.46 1.16 16.59
N THR A 165 -15.98 2.38 16.53
CA THR A 165 -15.18 3.57 16.22
C THR A 165 -14.44 4.07 17.45
N THR A 166 -13.25 4.60 17.26
CA THR A 166 -12.39 5.16 18.32
C THR A 166 -12.14 6.65 18.07
N PRO A 167 -11.75 7.42 19.11
CA PRO A 167 -11.51 8.85 18.96
C PRO A 167 -10.43 9.21 17.95
N ILE A 168 -10.68 10.26 17.15
CA ILE A 168 -9.70 10.89 16.25
C ILE A 168 -8.87 11.94 17.00
N LEU A 169 -9.47 12.74 17.88
CA LEU A 169 -8.75 13.66 18.74
C LEU A 169 -8.33 12.92 20.02
N THR A 170 -7.07 12.60 20.14
CA THR A 170 -6.52 11.80 21.24
C THR A 170 -5.21 12.38 21.77
N ALA A 171 -4.53 11.67 22.63
CA ALA A 171 -3.20 12.02 23.10
C ALA A 171 -2.13 11.50 22.11
N SER A 172 -0.97 12.15 22.10
CA SER A 172 0.23 11.64 21.40
C SER A 172 0.56 10.22 21.86
N SER A 173 0.89 9.36 20.91
CA SER A 173 1.27 7.98 21.15
C SER A 173 2.67 7.73 20.56
N PRO A 174 3.62 7.22 21.35
CA PRO A 174 4.98 6.99 20.88
C PRO A 174 5.10 5.69 20.07
N GLU A 175 4.34 5.57 18.98
CA GLU A 175 4.32 4.39 18.10
C GLU A 175 5.35 4.46 16.97
N GLY A 176 6.30 5.40 17.01
CA GLY A 176 7.45 5.47 16.11
C GLY A 176 7.33 6.46 14.94
N ALA A 177 6.13 6.82 14.47
CA ALA A 177 5.95 7.89 13.49
C ALA A 177 5.81 9.27 14.16
N ARG A 178 5.91 10.35 13.37
CA ARG A 178 5.61 11.69 13.86
C ARG A 178 4.10 11.91 13.87
N ASP A 179 3.62 12.56 14.95
CA ASP A 179 2.21 12.90 15.12
C ASP A 179 1.83 14.16 14.36
N TYR A 180 0.60 14.20 13.82
CA TYR A 180 -0.07 15.44 13.51
C TYR A 180 -0.70 16.03 14.78
N LEU A 181 -0.34 17.26 15.14
CA LEU A 181 -0.78 17.91 16.37
C LEU A 181 -1.89 18.93 16.07
N VAL A 182 -2.93 18.91 16.91
CA VAL A 182 -4.05 19.85 16.84
C VAL A 182 -4.10 20.68 18.13
N PRO A 183 -3.92 22.01 18.08
CA PRO A 183 -3.90 22.83 19.29
C PRO A 183 -5.28 22.88 19.97
N ALA A 184 -5.29 22.83 21.29
CA ALA A 184 -6.50 22.81 22.08
C ALA A 184 -6.89 24.22 22.59
N ARG A 185 -7.86 24.87 21.96
CA ARG A 185 -8.34 26.22 22.34
C ARG A 185 -8.73 26.36 23.81
N LYS A 186 -9.39 25.34 24.40
CA LYS A 186 -9.83 25.36 25.81
C LYS A 186 -8.70 25.08 26.82
N HIS A 187 -7.54 24.65 26.34
CA HIS A 187 -6.40 24.29 27.16
C HIS A 187 -5.10 24.88 26.56
N PRO A 188 -4.84 26.18 26.78
CA PRO A 188 -3.65 26.85 26.21
C PRO A 188 -2.36 26.08 26.46
N GLY A 189 -1.53 25.96 25.41
CA GLY A 189 -0.26 25.23 25.45
C GLY A 189 -0.39 23.70 25.43
N LYS A 190 -1.62 23.15 25.26
CA LYS A 190 -1.84 21.73 25.09
C LYS A 190 -2.36 21.40 23.69
N PHE A 191 -2.07 20.19 23.25
CA PHE A 191 -2.41 19.70 21.93
C PHE A 191 -3.11 18.35 22.02
N TYR A 192 -4.04 18.13 21.12
CA TYR A 192 -4.46 16.79 20.72
C TYR A 192 -3.49 16.28 19.66
N ALA A 193 -3.39 14.97 19.51
CA ALA A 193 -2.76 14.34 18.36
C ALA A 193 -3.81 13.59 17.53
N LEU A 194 -3.60 13.51 16.21
CA LEU A 194 -4.34 12.57 15.38
C LEU A 194 -3.75 11.16 15.56
N PRO A 195 -4.56 10.08 15.61
CA PRO A 195 -4.07 8.75 15.95
C PRO A 195 -3.22 8.17 14.82
N GLN A 196 -2.04 7.68 15.14
CA GLN A 196 -1.21 6.91 14.20
C GLN A 196 -1.84 5.56 13.85
N ALA A 197 -2.52 4.96 14.84
CA ALA A 197 -3.40 3.81 14.79
C ALA A 197 -4.22 3.79 16.09
N PRO A 198 -5.38 3.11 16.17
CA PRO A 198 -6.15 3.02 17.40
C PRO A 198 -5.59 1.98 18.39
N GLN A 199 -4.26 1.81 18.46
CA GLN A 199 -3.59 0.73 19.18
C GLN A 199 -3.97 0.65 20.66
N GLN A 200 -3.91 1.77 21.38
CA GLN A 200 -4.26 1.76 22.80
C GLN A 200 -5.77 1.51 23.00
N PHE A 201 -6.62 2.10 22.18
CA PHE A 201 -8.07 1.96 22.30
C PHE A 201 -8.53 0.52 22.04
N LYS A 202 -7.99 -0.17 21.04
CA LYS A 202 -8.39 -1.55 20.79
C LYS A 202 -7.96 -2.50 21.91
N GLN A 203 -6.81 -2.29 22.53
CA GLN A 203 -6.37 -3.05 23.69
C GLN A 203 -7.24 -2.73 24.93
N LEU A 204 -7.63 -1.47 25.11
CA LEU A 204 -8.58 -1.07 26.16
C LEU A 204 -9.98 -1.68 25.94
N LEU A 205 -10.42 -1.86 24.69
CA LEU A 205 -11.67 -2.58 24.41
C LEU A 205 -11.61 -4.04 24.85
N MET A 206 -10.47 -4.71 24.68
CA MET A 206 -10.27 -6.08 25.17
C MET A 206 -10.36 -6.14 26.70
N THR A 207 -9.74 -5.18 27.40
CA THR A 207 -9.84 -5.07 28.86
C THR A 207 -11.23 -4.64 29.34
N SER A 208 -12.03 -4.05 28.46
CA SER A 208 -13.42 -3.66 28.73
C SER A 208 -14.43 -4.79 28.54
N GLY A 209 -13.97 -6.01 28.20
CA GLY A 209 -14.82 -7.20 28.05
C GLY A 209 -15.40 -7.38 26.65
N PHE A 210 -14.93 -6.64 25.64
CA PHE A 210 -15.25 -6.96 24.25
C PHE A 210 -14.37 -8.12 23.76
N ASP A 211 -14.95 -9.03 23.01
CA ASP A 211 -14.30 -10.26 22.56
C ASP A 211 -13.60 -10.09 21.22
N ARG A 212 -14.28 -9.48 20.24
CA ARG A 212 -13.80 -9.26 18.88
C ARG A 212 -14.16 -7.86 18.39
N TYR A 213 -13.15 -7.08 18.09
CA TYR A 213 -13.28 -5.71 17.61
C TYR A 213 -12.69 -5.58 16.21
N PHE A 214 -13.32 -4.77 15.37
CA PHE A 214 -12.69 -4.20 14.19
C PHE A 214 -13.19 -2.78 13.89
N GLN A 215 -12.47 -2.06 13.08
CA GLN A 215 -12.97 -0.88 12.35
C GLN A 215 -12.16 -0.66 11.05
N ILE A 216 -12.76 0.02 10.10
CA ILE A 216 -12.01 0.63 8.99
C ILE A 216 -11.45 1.94 9.53
N ALA A 217 -10.27 1.85 10.14
CA ALA A 217 -9.68 2.91 10.95
C ALA A 217 -8.94 3.94 10.10
N PRO A 218 -9.25 5.24 10.21
CA PRO A 218 -8.38 6.29 9.70
C PRO A 218 -7.14 6.40 10.59
N CYS A 219 -5.97 6.39 9.95
CA CYS A 219 -4.66 6.51 10.60
C CYS A 219 -3.92 7.69 10.02
N PHE A 220 -3.14 8.40 10.85
CA PHE A 220 -2.46 9.62 10.47
C PHE A 220 -0.98 9.54 10.86
N ARG A 221 -0.09 9.67 9.87
CA ARG A 221 1.36 9.64 10.12
C ARG A 221 2.04 10.71 9.28
N ASP A 222 2.84 11.55 9.93
CA ASP A 222 3.68 12.54 9.25
C ASP A 222 4.97 11.86 8.78
N GLU A 223 4.89 11.20 7.65
CA GLU A 223 5.95 10.41 7.04
C GLU A 223 6.08 10.69 5.55
N ASP A 224 7.26 10.40 5.00
CA ASP A 224 7.53 10.57 3.58
C ASP A 224 6.70 9.62 2.70
N ALA A 225 6.26 10.12 1.57
CA ALA A 225 5.53 9.34 0.57
C ALA A 225 6.40 8.28 -0.10
N ARG A 226 5.80 7.11 -0.37
CA ARG A 226 6.33 6.02 -1.21
C ARG A 226 5.26 5.55 -2.18
N GLY A 227 5.58 4.62 -3.06
CA GLY A 227 4.58 4.00 -3.94
C GLY A 227 3.45 3.32 -3.14
N ASP A 228 3.82 2.63 -2.07
CA ASP A 228 2.94 1.88 -1.17
C ASP A 228 2.55 2.65 0.11
N ARG A 229 2.89 3.94 0.21
CA ARG A 229 2.62 4.80 1.37
C ARG A 229 2.21 6.21 0.93
N SER A 230 1.02 6.65 1.37
CA SER A 230 0.59 8.05 1.27
C SER A 230 1.08 8.84 2.47
N PRO A 231 1.54 10.09 2.32
CA PRO A 231 1.72 10.97 3.45
C PRO A 231 0.35 11.34 4.05
N GLY A 232 0.33 11.64 5.33
CA GLY A 232 -0.88 12.08 6.01
C GLY A 232 -1.78 10.93 6.43
N GLU A 233 -2.96 10.80 5.81
CA GLU A 233 -3.96 9.81 6.20
C GLU A 233 -3.96 8.56 5.31
N PHE A 234 -4.27 7.43 5.92
CA PHE A 234 -4.52 6.15 5.27
C PHE A 234 -5.51 5.31 6.10
N TYR A 235 -6.00 4.21 5.55
CA TYR A 235 -7.02 3.39 6.19
C TYR A 235 -6.55 1.97 6.42
N GLN A 236 -6.87 1.43 7.60
CA GLN A 236 -6.61 0.04 7.97
C GLN A 236 -7.91 -0.69 8.31
N LEU A 237 -7.96 -1.98 7.99
CA LEU A 237 -8.86 -2.91 8.66
C LEU A 237 -8.20 -3.24 10.01
N ASP A 238 -8.47 -2.45 11.03
CA ASP A 238 -7.90 -2.65 12.36
C ASP A 238 -8.73 -3.65 13.14
N MET A 239 -8.12 -4.69 13.69
CA MET A 239 -8.80 -5.73 14.46
C MET A 239 -8.03 -6.17 15.70
N GLU A 240 -8.76 -6.61 16.72
CA GLU A 240 -8.22 -7.17 17.97
C GLU A 240 -9.18 -8.22 18.52
N MET A 241 -8.62 -9.27 19.12
CA MET A 241 -9.36 -10.41 19.69
C MET A 241 -8.88 -10.66 21.12
N ALA A 242 -9.81 -10.79 22.07
CA ALA A 242 -9.53 -11.22 23.43
C ALA A 242 -9.42 -12.74 23.51
N PHE A 243 -8.64 -13.25 24.47
CA PHE A 243 -8.37 -14.68 24.70
C PHE A 243 -7.86 -15.38 23.45
N ALA A 244 -7.02 -14.70 22.68
CA ALA A 244 -6.51 -15.14 21.40
C ALA A 244 -4.97 -15.11 21.35
N ASP A 245 -4.42 -15.99 20.54
CA ASP A 245 -3.01 -16.02 20.15
C ASP A 245 -2.82 -15.70 18.65
N GLN A 246 -1.60 -15.87 18.14
CA GLN A 246 -1.32 -15.59 16.73
C GLN A 246 -2.08 -16.52 15.78
N GLU A 247 -2.32 -17.78 16.16
CA GLU A 247 -3.01 -18.76 15.32
C GLU A 247 -4.47 -18.37 15.09
N ASP A 248 -5.13 -17.81 16.12
CA ASP A 248 -6.49 -17.31 16.01
C ASP A 248 -6.58 -16.14 15.04
N VAL A 249 -5.60 -15.22 15.07
CA VAL A 249 -5.52 -14.09 14.14
C VAL A 249 -5.25 -14.59 12.72
N PHE A 250 -4.34 -15.53 12.54
CA PHE A 250 -4.04 -16.11 11.23
C PHE A 250 -5.26 -16.79 10.62
N ALA A 251 -5.97 -17.60 11.40
CA ALA A 251 -7.16 -18.29 10.94
C ALA A 251 -8.23 -17.33 10.41
N VAL A 252 -8.45 -16.18 11.09
CA VAL A 252 -9.41 -15.17 10.63
C VAL A 252 -8.99 -14.58 9.29
N LEU A 253 -7.73 -14.14 9.14
CA LEU A 253 -7.30 -13.48 7.89
C LEU A 253 -7.16 -14.47 6.73
N GLU A 254 -6.77 -15.70 7.00
CA GLU A 254 -6.68 -16.78 6.01
C GLU A 254 -8.07 -17.20 5.49
N ASP A 255 -9.13 -16.93 6.23
CA ASP A 255 -10.51 -17.14 5.80
C ASP A 255 -11.14 -15.90 5.16
N VAL A 256 -10.80 -14.70 5.64
CA VAL A 256 -11.38 -13.43 5.15
C VAL A 256 -10.76 -12.94 3.84
N LEU A 257 -9.43 -12.95 3.71
CA LEU A 257 -8.77 -12.27 2.58
C LEU A 257 -8.83 -13.04 1.26
N PRO A 258 -8.59 -14.36 1.18
CA PRO A 258 -8.60 -15.08 -0.09
C PRO A 258 -9.88 -14.94 -0.90
N PRO A 259 -11.10 -15.05 -0.34
CA PRO A 259 -12.34 -14.84 -1.09
C PRO A 259 -12.48 -13.42 -1.67
N ILE A 260 -11.98 -12.42 -0.94
CA ILE A 260 -12.01 -11.01 -1.40
C ILE A 260 -11.03 -10.84 -2.56
N PHE A 261 -9.81 -11.38 -2.45
CA PHE A 261 -8.82 -11.34 -3.53
C PHE A 261 -9.28 -12.13 -4.76
N ALA A 262 -9.92 -13.29 -4.57
CA ALA A 262 -10.49 -14.07 -5.67
C ALA A 262 -11.62 -13.33 -6.40
N LYS A 263 -12.47 -12.60 -5.65
CA LYS A 263 -13.63 -11.90 -6.21
C LYS A 263 -13.26 -10.61 -6.93
N TYR A 264 -12.30 -9.86 -6.39
CA TYR A 264 -12.01 -8.50 -6.82
C TYR A 264 -10.63 -8.34 -7.48
N GLY A 265 -9.75 -9.32 -7.36
CA GLY A 265 -8.44 -9.31 -7.98
C GLY A 265 -8.46 -9.76 -9.43
N THR A 266 -7.35 -9.49 -10.11
CA THR A 266 -7.13 -9.88 -11.52
C THR A 266 -6.39 -11.20 -11.65
N TYR A 267 -5.74 -11.68 -10.57
CA TYR A 267 -4.88 -12.87 -10.57
C TYR A 267 -5.49 -14.01 -9.74
N ASN A 268 -4.98 -15.21 -9.97
CA ASN A 268 -5.34 -16.37 -9.17
C ASN A 268 -4.64 -16.32 -7.80
N ILE A 269 -5.26 -16.95 -6.79
CA ILE A 269 -4.62 -17.12 -5.49
C ILE A 269 -3.82 -18.41 -5.52
N ALA A 270 -2.51 -18.32 -5.24
CA ALA A 270 -1.60 -19.46 -5.17
C ALA A 270 -1.54 -20.08 -3.77
N SER A 271 -1.73 -19.25 -2.73
CA SER A 271 -1.65 -19.71 -1.33
C SER A 271 -2.96 -20.34 -0.87
N SER A 272 -2.86 -21.47 -0.21
CA SER A 272 -3.96 -22.09 0.53
C SER A 272 -3.72 -21.97 2.03
N ALA A 273 -4.77 -21.87 2.82
CA ALA A 273 -4.65 -21.93 4.28
C ALA A 273 -4.21 -23.32 4.76
N PRO A 274 -3.30 -23.42 5.74
CA PRO A 274 -2.55 -22.34 6.36
C PRO A 274 -1.48 -21.74 5.43
N PHE A 275 -1.32 -20.41 5.40
CA PHE A 275 -0.27 -19.78 4.60
C PHE A 275 1.12 -20.15 5.10
N THR A 276 2.10 -20.10 4.19
CA THR A 276 3.52 -20.34 4.54
C THR A 276 3.97 -19.38 5.64
N ARG A 277 4.59 -19.92 6.68
CA ARG A 277 5.18 -19.17 7.80
C ARG A 277 6.69 -19.18 7.67
N ILE A 278 7.28 -18.01 7.70
CA ILE A 278 8.72 -17.82 7.52
C ILE A 278 9.22 -17.01 8.72
N PRO A 279 10.09 -17.57 9.56
CA PRO A 279 10.74 -16.80 10.62
C PRO A 279 11.51 -15.61 10.05
N TYR A 280 11.47 -14.47 10.73
CA TYR A 280 12.12 -13.23 10.28
C TYR A 280 13.58 -13.45 9.88
N ARG A 281 14.35 -14.18 10.69
CA ARG A 281 15.76 -14.49 10.39
C ARG A 281 15.91 -15.27 9.09
N GLU A 282 15.04 -16.22 8.86
CA GLU A 282 15.02 -17.01 7.61
C GLU A 282 14.64 -16.14 6.41
N ALA A 283 13.67 -15.24 6.58
CA ALA A 283 13.29 -14.28 5.53
C ALA A 283 14.47 -13.40 5.11
N MET A 284 15.19 -12.86 6.08
CA MET A 284 16.39 -12.05 5.82
C MET A 284 17.53 -12.86 5.19
N GLU A 285 17.71 -14.12 5.57
CA GLU A 285 18.75 -14.98 5.02
C GLU A 285 18.45 -15.42 3.58
N LYS A 286 17.23 -15.91 3.32
CA LYS A 286 16.85 -16.50 2.03
C LYS A 286 16.37 -15.49 0.99
N TYR A 287 15.80 -14.39 1.43
CA TYR A 287 15.16 -13.42 0.53
C TYR A 287 15.75 -12.01 0.63
N GLY A 288 16.57 -11.75 1.66
CA GLY A 288 17.15 -10.42 1.92
C GLY A 288 16.10 -9.37 2.26
N SER A 289 14.93 -9.79 2.76
CA SER A 289 13.81 -8.91 3.06
C SER A 289 12.82 -9.59 4.00
N ASP A 290 12.25 -8.83 4.91
CA ASP A 290 11.11 -9.17 5.74
C ASP A 290 9.76 -9.14 4.96
N LYS A 291 9.81 -8.77 3.68
CA LYS A 291 8.66 -8.69 2.76
C LYS A 291 8.97 -9.45 1.46
N PRO A 292 9.18 -10.79 1.53
CA PRO A 292 9.58 -11.55 0.35
C PRO A 292 8.46 -11.62 -0.68
N ASP A 293 8.82 -11.41 -1.96
CA ASP A 293 7.94 -11.75 -3.07
C ASP A 293 8.15 -13.22 -3.44
N LEU A 294 7.24 -14.08 -2.99
CA LEU A 294 7.34 -15.52 -3.21
C LEU A 294 6.96 -15.94 -4.65
N ARG A 295 6.51 -15.02 -5.49
CA ARG A 295 6.33 -15.27 -6.93
C ARG A 295 7.67 -15.43 -7.65
N ILE A 296 8.77 -14.97 -7.01
CA ILE A 296 10.13 -15.07 -7.52
C ILE A 296 10.79 -16.32 -6.94
N ASP A 297 11.25 -17.23 -7.81
CA ASP A 297 11.86 -18.49 -7.45
C ASP A 297 13.34 -18.40 -7.02
N LEU A 298 13.97 -17.23 -7.17
CA LEU A 298 15.36 -17.00 -6.79
C LEU A 298 15.54 -16.97 -5.27
N ILE A 299 16.64 -17.55 -4.80
CA ILE A 299 17.02 -17.58 -3.38
C ILE A 299 18.39 -16.90 -3.22
N VAL A 300 18.52 -16.13 -2.14
CA VAL A 300 19.80 -15.53 -1.73
C VAL A 300 20.67 -16.62 -1.09
N GLN A 301 21.92 -16.74 -1.50
CA GLN A 301 22.88 -17.69 -0.98
C GLN A 301 24.05 -16.98 -0.27
N ASP A 302 24.60 -17.58 0.75
CA ASP A 302 25.78 -17.06 1.43
C ASP A 302 27.05 -17.52 0.71
N MET A 303 27.87 -16.59 0.26
CA MET A 303 29.16 -16.91 -0.35
C MET A 303 30.36 -16.31 0.41
N THR A 304 30.14 -15.82 1.63
CA THR A 304 31.18 -15.15 2.43
C THR A 304 32.43 -16.00 2.59
N ALA A 305 32.27 -17.26 2.98
CA ALA A 305 33.41 -18.17 3.15
C ALA A 305 34.15 -18.48 1.83
N LEU A 306 33.42 -18.48 0.70
CA LEU A 306 33.99 -18.78 -0.62
C LEU A 306 34.94 -17.68 -1.15
N VAL A 307 34.74 -16.45 -0.70
CA VAL A 307 35.53 -15.28 -1.13
C VAL A 307 36.52 -14.79 -0.07
N GLN A 308 36.64 -15.50 1.04
CA GLN A 308 37.57 -15.13 2.10
C GLN A 308 39.02 -15.16 1.56
N GLY A 309 39.76 -14.05 1.81
CA GLY A 309 41.16 -13.89 1.34
C GLY A 309 41.30 -13.46 -0.13
N VAL A 310 40.21 -13.18 -0.84
CA VAL A 310 40.23 -12.57 -2.15
C VAL A 310 40.63 -11.09 -2.02
N ASP A 311 41.60 -10.64 -2.80
CA ASP A 311 42.08 -9.24 -2.82
C ASP A 311 41.07 -8.32 -3.57
N PHE A 312 39.93 -8.07 -2.90
CA PHE A 312 38.90 -7.16 -3.36
C PHE A 312 38.22 -6.54 -2.13
N ALA A 313 38.35 -5.23 -1.94
CA ALA A 313 37.93 -4.54 -0.72
C ALA A 313 36.50 -4.85 -0.25
N PRO A 314 35.47 -5.01 -1.11
CA PRO A 314 34.13 -5.42 -0.67
C PRO A 314 34.05 -6.82 -0.05
N PHE A 315 35.03 -7.70 -0.31
CA PHE A 315 35.12 -9.06 0.26
C PHE A 315 36.02 -9.14 1.50
N ALA A 316 36.39 -7.98 2.05
CA ALA A 316 37.22 -7.90 3.24
C ALA A 316 36.60 -8.63 4.43
N GLU A 317 37.47 -9.09 5.35
CA GLU A 317 37.05 -9.72 6.60
C GLU A 317 36.06 -8.84 7.40
N GLY A 318 35.02 -9.47 7.95
CA GLY A 318 33.95 -8.79 8.68
C GLY A 318 32.82 -8.26 7.78
N ASN A 319 32.91 -8.40 6.46
CA ASN A 319 31.79 -8.19 5.55
C ASN A 319 31.04 -9.50 5.27
N LEU A 320 29.72 -9.38 5.12
CA LEU A 320 28.86 -10.44 4.60
C LEU A 320 28.82 -10.34 3.08
N VAL A 321 28.90 -11.47 2.38
CA VAL A 321 28.82 -11.53 0.93
C VAL A 321 27.74 -12.53 0.52
N LYS A 322 26.70 -12.01 -0.13
CA LYS A 322 25.54 -12.76 -0.59
C LYS A 322 25.48 -12.84 -2.11
N ALA A 323 24.99 -13.94 -2.63
CA ALA A 323 24.82 -14.20 -4.06
C ALA A 323 23.35 -14.44 -4.42
N VAL A 324 22.95 -13.97 -5.60
CA VAL A 324 21.71 -14.33 -6.27
C VAL A 324 22.05 -14.93 -7.61
N VAL A 325 21.78 -16.22 -7.78
CA VAL A 325 22.08 -16.97 -9.01
C VAL A 325 20.85 -16.99 -9.90
N VAL A 326 21.01 -16.56 -11.14
CA VAL A 326 19.96 -16.55 -12.17
C VAL A 326 20.37 -17.47 -13.31
N SER A 327 19.63 -18.53 -13.52
CA SER A 327 19.84 -19.47 -14.62
C SER A 327 19.42 -18.85 -15.96
N ASP A 328 20.02 -19.31 -17.07
CA ASP A 328 19.61 -18.95 -18.44
C ASP A 328 19.42 -17.43 -18.68
N CYS A 329 20.32 -16.63 -18.10
CA CYS A 329 20.21 -15.18 -18.12
C CYS A 329 20.68 -14.59 -19.45
N ALA A 330 19.74 -14.15 -20.29
CA ALA A 330 20.00 -13.52 -21.60
C ALA A 330 20.27 -12.01 -21.53
N LEU A 331 20.32 -11.40 -20.34
CA LEU A 331 20.56 -9.95 -20.19
C LEU A 331 21.92 -9.57 -20.79
N THR A 332 21.98 -8.50 -21.56
CA THR A 332 23.25 -7.95 -22.06
C THR A 332 24.04 -7.29 -20.92
N ARG A 333 25.34 -7.13 -21.08
CA ARG A 333 26.20 -6.41 -20.12
C ARG A 333 25.62 -5.04 -19.77
N LYS A 334 25.16 -4.28 -20.77
CA LYS A 334 24.57 -2.95 -20.58
C LYS A 334 23.34 -3.00 -19.68
N ASN A 335 22.48 -4.02 -19.85
CA ASN A 335 21.28 -4.19 -19.04
C ASN A 335 21.61 -4.62 -17.61
N ILE A 336 22.64 -5.44 -17.42
CA ILE A 336 23.13 -5.82 -16.08
C ILE A 336 23.72 -4.62 -15.36
N ASP A 337 24.59 -3.85 -16.02
CA ASP A 337 25.20 -2.66 -15.43
C ASP A 337 24.13 -1.62 -15.04
N LYS A 338 23.08 -1.45 -15.87
CA LYS A 338 21.92 -0.60 -15.52
C LYS A 338 21.17 -1.15 -14.32
N LEU A 339 20.85 -2.44 -14.30
CA LEU A 339 20.16 -3.08 -13.16
C LEU A 339 20.98 -2.90 -11.87
N CYS A 340 22.31 -3.07 -11.92
CA CYS A 340 23.18 -2.82 -10.78
C CYS A 340 23.12 -1.37 -10.30
N ALA A 341 23.08 -0.39 -11.21
CA ALA A 341 22.91 1.01 -10.83
C ALA A 341 21.56 1.27 -10.16
N ASP A 342 20.48 0.68 -10.68
CA ASP A 342 19.14 0.79 -10.09
C ASP A 342 19.07 0.11 -8.71
N VAL A 343 19.77 -1.02 -8.52
CA VAL A 343 19.91 -1.68 -7.20
C VAL A 343 20.67 -0.78 -6.22
N GLU A 344 21.77 -0.16 -6.64
CA GLU A 344 22.56 0.77 -5.82
C GLU A 344 21.70 1.95 -5.34
N VAL A 345 20.90 2.54 -6.22
CA VAL A 345 19.98 3.63 -5.88
C VAL A 345 18.95 3.19 -4.84
N GLN A 346 18.37 1.98 -4.97
CA GLN A 346 17.34 1.50 -4.05
C GLN A 346 17.87 0.98 -2.72
N SER A 347 19.04 0.35 -2.73
CA SER A 347 19.63 -0.26 -1.53
C SER A 347 20.56 0.68 -0.75
N GLY A 348 21.12 1.68 -1.43
CA GLY A 348 22.18 2.55 -0.90
C GLY A 348 23.57 1.90 -0.86
N ASN A 349 23.73 0.71 -1.46
CA ASN A 349 24.97 -0.05 -1.44
C ASN A 349 25.26 -0.66 -2.82
N LYS A 350 26.52 -0.62 -3.23
CA LYS A 350 26.93 -1.04 -4.58
C LYS A 350 26.91 -2.54 -4.75
N PRO A 351 26.14 -3.10 -5.72
CA PRO A 351 26.18 -4.50 -6.08
C PRO A 351 27.29 -4.80 -7.08
N TYR A 352 27.64 -6.09 -7.19
CA TYR A 352 28.61 -6.61 -8.14
C TYR A 352 28.01 -7.79 -8.89
N TRP A 353 28.69 -8.29 -9.92
CA TRP A 353 28.22 -9.43 -10.68
C TRP A 353 29.35 -10.13 -11.43
N PHE A 354 29.13 -11.40 -11.79
CA PHE A 354 29.88 -12.15 -12.80
C PHE A 354 28.95 -13.13 -13.51
N ARG A 355 29.44 -13.73 -14.58
CA ARG A 355 28.76 -14.80 -15.30
C ARG A 355 29.66 -16.04 -15.41
N LEU A 356 29.02 -17.20 -15.52
CA LEU A 356 29.63 -18.41 -16.03
C LEU A 356 29.21 -18.52 -17.50
N ASP A 357 30.17 -18.41 -18.44
CA ASP A 357 29.89 -18.48 -19.87
C ASP A 357 29.61 -19.93 -20.32
N GLU A 358 29.31 -20.11 -21.61
CA GLU A 358 29.05 -21.44 -22.21
C GLU A 358 30.27 -22.35 -22.21
N ASN A 359 31.49 -21.81 -22.09
CA ASN A 359 32.74 -22.57 -21.99
C ASN A 359 33.09 -22.92 -20.54
N GLY A 360 32.26 -22.51 -19.57
CA GLY A 360 32.51 -22.71 -18.17
C GLY A 360 33.54 -21.74 -17.57
N GLU A 361 33.78 -20.58 -18.18
CA GLU A 361 34.69 -19.56 -17.66
C GLU A 361 33.95 -18.42 -16.96
N LEU A 362 34.55 -17.90 -15.86
CA LEU A 362 34.02 -16.72 -15.18
C LEU A 362 34.34 -15.46 -16.00
N VAL A 363 33.31 -14.72 -16.39
CA VAL A 363 33.46 -13.54 -17.25
C VAL A 363 32.64 -12.34 -16.70
N GLY A 364 33.11 -11.14 -17.04
CA GLY A 364 32.45 -9.87 -16.71
C GLY A 364 32.59 -9.45 -15.24
N GLY A 365 32.14 -8.24 -14.92
CA GLY A 365 32.11 -7.67 -13.59
C GLY A 365 33.35 -7.91 -12.72
N VAL A 366 33.19 -8.65 -11.63
CA VAL A 366 34.27 -8.99 -10.68
C VAL A 366 34.95 -10.33 -10.96
N ALA A 367 34.65 -11.00 -12.08
CA ALA A 367 35.17 -12.33 -12.42
C ALA A 367 36.69 -12.46 -12.26
N LYS A 368 37.47 -11.43 -12.63
CA LYS A 368 38.92 -11.42 -12.53
C LYS A 368 39.47 -11.65 -11.11
N PHE A 369 38.76 -11.24 -10.10
CA PHE A 369 39.12 -11.42 -8.69
C PHE A 369 38.77 -12.81 -8.17
N LEU A 370 37.87 -13.52 -8.85
CA LEU A 370 37.32 -14.80 -8.46
C LEU A 370 37.87 -16.01 -9.22
N ALA A 371 38.82 -15.77 -10.18
CA ALA A 371 39.33 -16.80 -11.07
C ALA A 371 39.91 -18.03 -10.31
N GLU A 372 40.64 -17.81 -9.23
CA GLU A 372 41.21 -18.88 -8.39
C GLU A 372 40.17 -19.62 -7.53
N ARG A 373 38.94 -19.10 -7.41
CA ARG A 373 37.83 -19.67 -6.66
C ARG A 373 36.77 -20.33 -7.55
N LYS A 374 36.99 -20.39 -8.85
CA LYS A 374 36.03 -20.82 -9.87
C LYS A 374 35.36 -22.15 -9.53
N GLU A 375 36.14 -23.19 -9.27
CA GLU A 375 35.61 -24.53 -9.01
C GLU A 375 34.74 -24.57 -7.73
N ALA A 376 35.24 -23.94 -6.67
CA ALA A 376 34.51 -23.84 -5.42
C ALA A 376 33.18 -23.07 -5.55
N LEU A 377 33.18 -21.99 -6.36
CA LEU A 377 31.96 -21.22 -6.64
C LEU A 377 30.95 -22.02 -7.47
N ILE A 378 31.41 -22.74 -8.49
CA ILE A 378 30.55 -23.59 -9.33
C ILE A 378 29.86 -24.65 -8.46
N GLU A 379 30.63 -25.36 -7.63
CA GLU A 379 30.12 -26.42 -6.77
C GLU A 379 29.15 -25.87 -5.69
N ALA A 380 29.59 -24.86 -4.93
CA ALA A 380 28.83 -24.37 -3.78
C ALA A 380 27.55 -23.61 -4.17
N LEU A 381 27.57 -22.85 -5.25
CA LEU A 381 26.42 -22.08 -5.73
C LEU A 381 25.59 -22.83 -6.79
N GLY A 382 26.02 -24.02 -7.20
CA GLY A 382 25.32 -24.81 -8.22
C GLY A 382 25.28 -24.16 -9.59
N LEU A 383 26.37 -23.46 -9.99
CA LEU A 383 26.39 -22.69 -11.22
C LEU A 383 26.35 -23.58 -12.47
N LYS A 384 25.59 -23.15 -13.45
CA LYS A 384 25.51 -23.76 -14.79
C LYS A 384 25.93 -22.76 -15.85
N PRO A 385 26.49 -23.24 -17.00
CA PRO A 385 26.80 -22.36 -18.12
C PRO A 385 25.62 -21.46 -18.51
N GLY A 386 25.88 -20.21 -18.82
CA GLY A 386 24.84 -19.21 -19.13
C GLY A 386 24.22 -18.49 -17.93
N CYS A 387 24.58 -18.86 -16.69
CA CYS A 387 24.05 -18.18 -15.49
C CYS A 387 24.69 -16.81 -15.25
N LEU A 388 23.94 -15.96 -14.56
CA LEU A 388 24.40 -14.70 -13.96
C LEU A 388 24.40 -14.85 -12.44
N VAL A 389 25.46 -14.39 -11.79
CA VAL A 389 25.54 -14.27 -10.33
C VAL A 389 25.60 -12.80 -9.95
N GLY A 390 24.56 -12.32 -9.32
CA GLY A 390 24.53 -11.02 -8.66
C GLY A 390 25.12 -11.12 -7.26
N ILE A 391 25.92 -10.15 -6.84
CA ILE A 391 26.64 -10.16 -5.55
C ILE A 391 26.33 -8.90 -4.77
N ALA A 392 25.97 -9.09 -3.51
CA ALA A 392 25.81 -8.04 -2.51
C ALA A 392 26.87 -8.22 -1.41
N ALA A 393 27.67 -7.20 -1.14
CA ALA A 393 28.76 -7.26 -0.15
C ALA A 393 28.76 -6.03 0.75
N GLY A 394 29.07 -6.21 2.02
CA GLY A 394 29.13 -5.13 3.01
C GLY A 394 28.79 -5.59 4.42
N LYS A 395 28.48 -4.63 5.30
CA LYS A 395 27.94 -4.97 6.62
C LYS A 395 26.65 -5.76 6.48
N LYS A 396 26.30 -6.55 7.48
CA LYS A 396 25.22 -7.55 7.42
C LYS A 396 23.92 -6.97 6.84
N GLU A 397 23.42 -5.88 7.39
CA GLU A 397 22.17 -5.26 6.98
C GLU A 397 22.22 -4.72 5.54
N ALA A 398 23.31 -4.00 5.19
CA ALA A 398 23.51 -3.49 3.85
C ALA A 398 23.61 -4.62 2.81
N ALA A 399 24.34 -5.69 3.12
CA ALA A 399 24.47 -6.84 2.22
C ALA A 399 23.14 -7.57 2.03
N GLN A 400 22.39 -7.81 3.10
CA GLN A 400 21.08 -8.46 3.04
C GLN A 400 20.09 -7.62 2.23
N LYS A 401 19.93 -6.33 2.55
CA LYS A 401 19.06 -5.41 1.82
C LYS A 401 19.41 -5.35 0.33
N THR A 402 20.70 -5.22 0.00
CA THR A 402 21.16 -5.19 -1.40
C THR A 402 20.81 -6.49 -2.12
N ALA A 403 21.03 -7.65 -1.47
CA ALA A 403 20.68 -8.95 -2.03
C ALA A 403 19.18 -9.09 -2.29
N GLY A 404 18.34 -8.61 -1.37
CA GLY A 404 16.88 -8.62 -1.51
C GLY A 404 16.39 -7.75 -2.68
N VAL A 405 16.91 -6.52 -2.80
CA VAL A 405 16.60 -5.63 -3.93
C VAL A 405 17.06 -6.28 -5.25
N MET A 406 18.27 -6.81 -5.28
CA MET A 406 18.82 -7.50 -6.46
C MET A 406 18.00 -8.72 -6.85
N ARG A 407 17.60 -9.55 -5.88
CA ARG A 407 16.71 -10.71 -6.09
C ARG A 407 15.41 -10.30 -6.77
N LYS A 408 14.75 -9.27 -6.24
CA LYS A 408 13.49 -8.73 -6.78
C LYS A 408 13.67 -8.23 -8.21
N MET A 409 14.71 -7.46 -8.47
CA MET A 409 14.95 -6.87 -9.79
C MET A 409 15.37 -7.90 -10.83
N LEU A 410 16.20 -8.86 -10.47
CA LEU A 410 16.61 -9.95 -11.37
C LEU A 410 15.43 -10.87 -11.68
N GLY A 411 14.62 -11.24 -10.68
CA GLY A 411 13.42 -12.05 -10.89
C GLY A 411 12.41 -11.40 -11.81
N ALA A 412 12.23 -10.08 -11.72
CA ALA A 412 11.34 -9.33 -12.59
C ALA A 412 11.89 -9.14 -14.02
N ALA A 413 13.23 -9.02 -14.16
CA ALA A 413 13.89 -8.72 -15.42
C ALA A 413 14.18 -9.96 -16.29
N VAL A 414 14.36 -11.13 -15.67
CA VAL A 414 14.69 -12.37 -16.38
C VAL A 414 13.43 -13.23 -16.52
N PRO A 415 12.99 -13.53 -17.75
CA PRO A 415 11.81 -14.37 -17.97
C PRO A 415 11.92 -15.74 -17.30
N GLY A 416 10.84 -16.24 -16.75
CA GLY A 416 10.74 -17.56 -16.12
C GLY A 416 10.98 -17.56 -14.61
N HIS A 417 11.52 -16.49 -14.02
CA HIS A 417 11.82 -16.40 -12.59
C HIS A 417 10.74 -15.71 -11.75
N MET A 418 9.69 -15.19 -12.37
CA MET A 418 8.58 -14.54 -11.68
C MET A 418 7.25 -14.89 -12.33
N ASP A 419 6.35 -15.50 -11.57
CA ASP A 419 4.96 -15.69 -11.98
C ASP A 419 4.12 -14.45 -11.60
N LYS A 420 3.82 -13.62 -12.59
CA LYS A 420 3.13 -12.34 -12.39
C LYS A 420 1.62 -12.46 -12.18
N GLU A 421 1.04 -13.61 -12.53
CA GLU A 421 -0.43 -13.79 -12.59
C GLU A 421 -0.99 -14.48 -11.36
N ARG A 422 -0.37 -14.29 -10.18
CA ARG A 422 -0.86 -14.87 -8.93
C ARG A 422 -0.70 -13.94 -7.74
N TYR A 423 -1.55 -14.15 -6.73
CA TYR A 423 -1.38 -13.62 -5.38
C TYR A 423 -0.80 -14.73 -4.51
N GLU A 424 0.30 -14.45 -3.84
CA GLU A 424 0.94 -15.38 -2.94
C GLU A 424 1.17 -14.75 -1.59
N PHE A 425 0.48 -15.28 -0.57
CA PHE A 425 0.54 -14.82 0.80
C PHE A 425 1.57 -15.63 1.60
N CYS A 426 2.20 -14.97 2.55
CA CYS A 426 2.96 -15.62 3.60
C CYS A 426 2.91 -14.79 4.90
N TRP A 427 3.16 -15.47 6.00
CA TRP A 427 3.40 -14.85 7.29
C TRP A 427 4.89 -14.76 7.54
N ILE A 428 5.36 -13.60 7.97
CA ILE A 428 6.67 -13.44 8.59
C ILE A 428 6.42 -13.44 10.10
N VAL A 429 7.13 -14.31 10.81
CA VAL A 429 6.93 -14.54 12.25
C VAL A 429 8.25 -14.43 13.01
N ASP A 430 8.21 -14.48 14.34
CA ASP A 430 9.38 -14.50 15.21
C ASP A 430 10.32 -13.29 14.98
N PHE A 431 9.75 -12.10 14.93
CA PHE A 431 10.53 -10.86 14.83
C PHE A 431 11.46 -10.68 16.03
N PRO A 432 12.65 -10.09 15.85
CA PRO A 432 13.49 -9.73 16.97
C PRO A 432 12.77 -8.70 17.86
N MET A 433 12.83 -8.87 19.17
CA MET A 433 12.24 -7.91 20.11
C MET A 433 13.10 -6.67 20.28
N TYR A 434 14.42 -6.86 20.26
CA TYR A 434 15.41 -5.81 20.48
C TYR A 434 16.41 -5.74 19.35
N GLU A 435 16.95 -4.54 19.15
CA GLU A 435 18.07 -4.23 18.26
C GLU A 435 19.02 -3.22 18.92
N ILE A 436 20.18 -3.01 18.31
CA ILE A 436 21.06 -1.90 18.70
C ILE A 436 20.72 -0.70 17.82
N GLY A 437 20.28 0.39 18.44
CA GLY A 437 19.95 1.62 17.74
C GLY A 437 21.16 2.17 16.98
N GLU A 438 20.97 2.52 15.71
CA GLU A 438 22.05 3.01 14.84
C GLU A 438 22.67 4.32 15.37
N GLU A 439 21.86 5.22 15.92
CA GLU A 439 22.31 6.51 16.44
C GLU A 439 22.74 6.43 17.91
N SER A 440 22.00 5.69 18.73
CA SER A 440 22.23 5.60 20.16
C SER A 440 23.35 4.63 20.53
N GLY A 441 23.55 3.57 19.73
CA GLY A 441 24.41 2.44 20.06
C GLY A 441 23.92 1.60 21.24
N GLU A 442 22.69 1.82 21.69
CA GLU A 442 22.06 1.22 22.86
C GLU A 442 21.00 0.20 22.45
N LEU A 443 20.60 -0.66 23.38
CA LEU A 443 19.50 -1.60 23.17
C LEU A 443 18.17 -0.83 23.07
N GLU A 444 17.44 -1.06 21.98
CA GLU A 444 16.14 -0.45 21.70
C GLU A 444 15.13 -1.54 21.28
N PHE A 445 13.82 -1.22 21.32
CA PHE A 445 12.82 -2.08 20.70
C PHE A 445 12.95 -2.05 19.18
N CYS A 446 13.00 -3.23 18.56
CA CYS A 446 13.15 -3.35 17.10
C CYS A 446 11.91 -2.84 16.36
N HIS A 447 10.71 -3.16 16.85
CA HIS A 447 9.42 -2.81 16.21
C HIS A 447 8.41 -2.33 17.26
N ASN A 448 7.37 -3.14 17.55
CA ASN A 448 6.29 -2.77 18.46
C ASN A 448 6.64 -3.13 19.92
N PRO A 449 6.79 -2.14 20.82
CA PRO A 449 7.13 -2.39 22.23
C PRO A 449 6.03 -3.11 23.03
N PHE A 450 4.79 -3.17 22.47
CA PHE A 450 3.65 -3.83 23.11
C PHE A 450 3.51 -5.30 22.71
N SER A 451 4.45 -5.85 21.98
CA SER A 451 4.46 -7.27 21.64
C SER A 451 4.89 -8.12 22.82
N MET A 452 4.31 -9.32 22.95
CA MET A 452 4.72 -10.29 23.96
C MET A 452 6.11 -10.85 23.59
N PRO A 453 7.10 -10.82 24.52
CA PRO A 453 8.34 -11.55 24.28
C PRO A 453 8.07 -13.04 24.25
N SER A 454 8.58 -13.73 23.23
CA SER A 454 8.44 -15.19 23.12
C SER A 454 9.16 -15.87 24.30
N GLY A 455 8.41 -16.58 25.13
CA GLY A 455 8.89 -17.13 26.40
C GLY A 455 8.60 -16.27 27.64
N GLY A 456 7.91 -15.14 27.47
CA GLY A 456 7.37 -14.32 28.56
C GLY A 456 8.43 -13.74 29.50
N LEU A 457 8.12 -13.69 30.80
CA LEU A 457 8.99 -13.09 31.81
C LEU A 457 10.35 -13.83 31.94
N GLU A 458 10.33 -15.17 31.85
CA GLU A 458 11.53 -15.97 32.08
C GLU A 458 12.66 -15.68 31.09
N VAL A 459 12.34 -15.41 29.81
CA VAL A 459 13.36 -15.08 28.81
C VAL A 459 14.01 -13.74 29.11
N LEU A 460 13.25 -12.76 29.59
CA LEU A 460 13.76 -11.45 29.98
C LEU A 460 14.68 -11.54 31.21
N LEU A 461 14.28 -12.34 32.21
CA LEU A 461 15.10 -12.59 33.40
C LEU A 461 16.40 -13.33 33.07
N LYS A 462 16.40 -14.27 32.12
CA LYS A 462 17.62 -14.91 31.63
C LYS A 462 18.58 -13.90 30.99
N ALA A 463 18.04 -13.01 30.16
CA ALA A 463 18.84 -11.96 29.54
C ALA A 463 19.42 -10.99 30.58
N GLU A 464 18.63 -10.58 31.57
CA GLU A 464 19.10 -9.73 32.69
C GLU A 464 20.24 -10.39 33.48
N ARG A 465 20.17 -11.70 33.71
CA ARG A 465 21.24 -12.47 34.37
C ARG A 465 22.45 -12.73 33.48
N GLY A 466 22.42 -12.33 32.21
CA GLY A 466 23.49 -12.56 31.24
C GLY A 466 23.57 -14.03 30.75
N GLU A 467 22.53 -14.82 30.94
CA GLU A 467 22.46 -16.20 30.49
C GLU A 467 22.21 -16.31 28.98
N ILE A 468 21.56 -15.33 28.41
CA ILE A 468 21.31 -15.19 26.97
C ILE A 468 21.56 -13.76 26.50
N ASP A 469 21.88 -13.58 25.22
CA ASP A 469 22.00 -12.28 24.60
C ASP A 469 20.60 -11.70 24.35
N PRO A 470 20.27 -10.47 24.82
CA PRO A 470 19.00 -9.80 24.56
C PRO A 470 18.62 -9.74 23.08
N LEU A 471 19.59 -9.63 22.18
CA LEU A 471 19.39 -9.62 20.72
C LEU A 471 18.88 -10.97 20.14
N THR A 472 18.89 -12.03 20.95
CA THR A 472 18.32 -13.33 20.55
C THR A 472 16.86 -13.47 20.89
N ILE A 473 16.31 -12.59 21.72
CA ILE A 473 14.89 -12.61 22.12
C ILE A 473 14.02 -12.24 20.92
N THR A 474 13.03 -13.09 20.65
CA THR A 474 12.00 -12.81 19.67
C THR A 474 10.73 -12.30 20.35
N ALA A 475 9.90 -11.62 19.60
CA ALA A 475 8.55 -11.24 19.98
C ALA A 475 7.53 -12.06 19.21
N ASP A 476 6.36 -12.31 19.81
CA ASP A 476 5.21 -12.91 19.15
C ASP A 476 4.53 -11.87 18.23
N GLN A 477 5.33 -11.39 17.29
CA GLN A 477 4.97 -10.40 16.27
C GLN A 477 4.96 -11.09 14.91
N TYR A 478 4.07 -10.64 14.05
CA TYR A 478 3.87 -11.23 12.73
C TYR A 478 3.42 -10.19 11.71
N ASP A 479 3.90 -10.36 10.47
CA ASP A 479 3.47 -9.56 9.33
C ASP A 479 2.82 -10.47 8.28
N LEU A 480 1.72 -10.01 7.69
CA LEU A 480 1.14 -10.62 6.50
C LEU A 480 1.70 -9.96 5.26
N VAL A 481 2.32 -10.74 4.41
CA VAL A 481 2.92 -10.28 3.16
C VAL A 481 2.20 -10.91 1.97
N CYS A 482 1.95 -10.12 0.94
CA CYS A 482 1.47 -10.59 -0.35
C CYS A 482 2.27 -9.95 -1.48
N ASN A 483 2.87 -10.78 -2.34
CA ASN A 483 3.60 -10.31 -3.52
C ASN A 483 4.69 -9.27 -3.22
N GLY A 484 5.41 -9.42 -2.12
CA GLY A 484 6.46 -8.49 -1.71
C GLY A 484 5.96 -7.18 -1.10
N VAL A 485 4.68 -7.11 -0.78
CA VAL A 485 4.06 -5.97 -0.07
C VAL A 485 3.60 -6.43 1.30
N GLU A 486 4.04 -5.73 2.34
CA GLU A 486 3.51 -5.89 3.69
C GLU A 486 2.08 -5.35 3.72
N LEU A 487 1.13 -6.26 3.77
CA LEU A 487 -0.27 -5.89 3.89
C LEU A 487 -0.62 -5.47 5.31
N SER A 488 0.02 -6.07 6.29
CA SER A 488 -0.35 -5.91 7.69
C SER A 488 0.77 -6.30 8.62
N SER A 489 0.82 -5.62 9.78
CA SER A 489 1.63 -6.00 10.94
C SER A 489 0.74 -6.19 12.16
N GLY A 490 1.07 -7.18 12.99
CA GLY A 490 0.33 -7.52 14.19
C GLY A 490 1.19 -8.17 15.26
N ALA A 491 0.61 -8.42 16.42
CA ALA A 491 1.27 -9.11 17.53
C ALA A 491 0.28 -9.73 18.51
N VAL A 492 0.72 -10.76 19.23
CA VAL A 492 0.19 -11.06 20.55
C VAL A 492 0.66 -9.98 21.50
N ARG A 493 -0.27 -9.40 22.26
CA ARG A 493 0.04 -8.22 23.08
C ARG A 493 0.62 -8.61 24.44
N ASN A 494 1.58 -7.80 24.87
CA ASN A 494 2.08 -7.88 26.23
C ASN A 494 1.05 -7.23 27.17
N HIS A 495 0.21 -8.05 27.75
CA HIS A 495 -0.92 -7.64 28.61
C HIS A 495 -0.63 -7.80 30.10
N ASP A 496 0.54 -8.32 30.45
CA ASP A 496 0.98 -8.50 31.83
C ASP A 496 1.85 -7.32 32.27
N PRO A 497 1.46 -6.58 33.35
CA PRO A 497 2.23 -5.42 33.83
C PRO A 497 3.65 -5.77 34.24
N GLU A 498 3.89 -6.95 34.80
CA GLU A 498 5.22 -7.38 35.23
C GLU A 498 6.15 -7.63 34.02
N ILE A 499 5.64 -8.34 33.02
CA ILE A 499 6.37 -8.58 31.76
C ILE A 499 6.62 -7.24 31.04
N MET A 500 5.60 -6.37 31.02
CA MET A 500 5.70 -5.07 30.37
C MET A 500 6.80 -4.21 31.01
N ILE A 501 6.80 -4.08 32.33
CA ILE A 501 7.84 -3.32 33.06
C ILE A 501 9.20 -3.92 32.75
N LYS A 502 9.36 -5.22 32.87
CA LYS A 502 10.64 -5.90 32.63
C LYS A 502 11.14 -5.70 31.19
N ALA A 503 10.26 -5.79 30.21
CA ALA A 503 10.62 -5.55 28.82
C ALA A 503 11.13 -4.11 28.57
N PHE A 504 10.51 -3.12 29.22
CA PHE A 504 10.93 -1.72 29.14
C PHE A 504 12.21 -1.43 29.94
N GLU A 505 12.42 -2.11 31.08
CA GLU A 505 13.68 -2.01 31.84
C GLU A 505 14.89 -2.43 31.00
N MET A 506 14.75 -3.43 30.12
CA MET A 506 15.80 -3.85 29.19
C MET A 506 16.31 -2.69 28.30
N VAL A 507 15.44 -1.76 27.95
CA VAL A 507 15.77 -0.54 27.18
C VAL A 507 15.89 0.70 28.08
N ARG A 508 16.16 0.51 29.38
CA ARG A 508 16.39 1.57 30.39
C ARG A 508 15.20 2.49 30.67
N LEU A 509 14.00 2.02 30.44
CA LEU A 509 12.76 2.68 30.80
C LEU A 509 12.13 1.94 31.97
N GLY A 510 12.08 2.59 33.14
CA GLY A 510 11.53 1.96 34.34
C GLY A 510 10.02 2.03 34.43
N GLU A 511 9.46 1.46 35.51
CA GLU A 511 8.02 1.45 35.77
C GLU A 511 7.38 2.84 35.72
N GLU A 512 8.05 3.87 36.28
CA GLU A 512 7.55 5.23 36.26
C GLU A 512 7.49 5.83 34.84
N ASP A 513 8.39 5.44 33.94
CA ASP A 513 8.37 5.84 32.55
C ASP A 513 7.18 5.20 31.83
N VAL A 514 6.92 3.92 32.09
CA VAL A 514 5.76 3.19 31.55
C VAL A 514 4.46 3.83 32.00
N LYS A 515 4.31 4.09 33.30
CA LYS A 515 3.16 4.77 33.89
C LYS A 515 2.91 6.16 33.30
N LYS A 516 3.99 6.90 33.04
CA LYS A 516 3.91 8.25 32.47
C LYS A 516 3.56 8.24 30.98
N LYS A 517 4.14 7.32 30.21
CA LYS A 517 3.93 7.23 28.76
C LYS A 517 2.60 6.55 28.39
N PHE A 518 2.18 5.53 29.16
CA PHE A 518 1.02 4.69 28.86
C PHE A 518 0.10 4.51 30.07
N PRO A 519 -0.36 5.60 30.74
CA PRO A 519 -1.07 5.50 32.01
C PRO A 519 -2.37 4.68 31.91
N ALA A 520 -3.12 4.85 30.82
CA ALA A 520 -4.39 4.15 30.64
C ALA A 520 -4.21 2.64 30.45
N MET A 521 -3.24 2.23 29.64
CA MET A 521 -2.94 0.82 29.38
C MET A 521 -2.37 0.13 30.63
N TYR A 522 -1.37 0.74 31.26
CA TYR A 522 -0.78 0.21 32.48
C TYR A 522 -1.85 -0.02 33.56
N ASN A 523 -2.68 1.00 33.83
CA ASN A 523 -3.76 0.88 34.81
C ASN A 523 -4.76 -0.21 34.43
N ALA A 524 -5.18 -0.26 33.16
CA ALA A 524 -6.15 -1.27 32.69
C ALA A 524 -5.59 -2.70 32.88
N PHE A 525 -4.33 -2.92 32.57
CA PHE A 525 -3.69 -4.24 32.74
C PHE A 525 -3.58 -4.66 34.20
N CYS A 526 -3.37 -3.70 35.10
CA CYS A 526 -3.39 -3.95 36.56
C CYS A 526 -4.76 -4.39 37.09
N TYR A 527 -5.85 -4.16 36.35
CA TYR A 527 -7.19 -4.65 36.69
C TYR A 527 -7.52 -6.01 36.06
N GLY A 528 -6.57 -6.69 35.45
CA GLY A 528 -6.73 -8.01 34.88
C GLY A 528 -7.12 -7.98 33.40
N ALA A 529 -6.15 -7.75 32.55
CA ALA A 529 -6.36 -7.82 31.12
C ALA A 529 -6.37 -9.28 30.62
N PRO A 530 -7.24 -9.66 29.67
CA PRO A 530 -7.15 -10.96 29.00
C PRO A 530 -5.92 -11.01 28.10
N PRO A 531 -5.35 -12.21 27.82
CA PRO A 531 -4.47 -12.36 26.65
C PRO A 531 -5.23 -11.88 25.41
N HIS A 532 -4.57 -11.10 24.54
CA HIS A 532 -5.20 -10.60 23.33
C HIS A 532 -4.20 -10.41 22.21
N ALA A 533 -4.68 -10.48 20.98
CA ALA A 533 -3.89 -10.41 19.79
C ALA A 533 -4.65 -9.70 18.67
N GLY A 534 -3.93 -9.03 17.78
CA GLY A 534 -4.56 -8.31 16.69
C GLY A 534 -3.59 -7.97 15.57
N ILE A 535 -4.17 -7.38 14.52
CA ILE A 535 -3.45 -7.02 13.30
C ILE A 535 -4.21 -5.89 12.59
N ALA A 536 -3.56 -5.19 11.67
CA ALA A 536 -4.17 -4.05 10.99
C ALA A 536 -3.83 -3.99 9.48
N PRO A 537 -4.49 -4.83 8.63
CA PRO A 537 -4.29 -4.78 7.19
C PRO A 537 -4.58 -3.42 6.57
N GLY A 538 -3.64 -2.91 5.77
CA GLY A 538 -3.79 -1.64 5.04
C GLY A 538 -4.78 -1.76 3.89
N VAL A 539 -5.91 -1.04 3.97
CA VAL A 539 -6.95 -1.05 2.93
C VAL A 539 -6.40 -0.54 1.61
N ASP A 540 -5.66 0.55 1.63
CA ASP A 540 -5.09 1.16 0.43
C ASP A 540 -4.11 0.23 -0.29
N ARG A 541 -3.26 -0.48 0.46
CA ARG A 541 -2.32 -1.48 -0.09
C ARG A 541 -3.05 -2.68 -0.69
N MET A 542 -4.11 -3.18 -0.04
CA MET A 542 -4.93 -4.26 -0.59
C MET A 542 -5.56 -3.85 -1.92
N VAL A 543 -6.17 -2.68 -1.99
CA VAL A 543 -6.81 -2.19 -3.21
C VAL A 543 -5.79 -1.93 -4.32
N MET A 544 -4.60 -1.41 -3.98
CA MET A 544 -3.49 -1.24 -4.92
C MET A 544 -3.09 -2.58 -5.57
N LEU A 545 -2.93 -3.64 -4.76
CA LEU A 545 -2.62 -4.97 -5.29
C LEU A 545 -3.75 -5.54 -6.15
N LEU A 546 -4.99 -5.41 -5.72
CA LEU A 546 -6.18 -5.91 -6.44
C LEU A 546 -6.39 -5.21 -7.77
N SER A 547 -6.10 -3.90 -7.85
CA SER A 547 -6.20 -3.10 -9.09
C SER A 547 -4.99 -3.26 -10.01
N GLY A 548 -3.88 -3.81 -9.52
CA GLY A 548 -2.61 -3.88 -10.25
C GLY A 548 -1.90 -2.54 -10.42
N GLU A 549 -2.24 -1.55 -9.59
CA GLU A 549 -1.59 -0.23 -9.61
C GLU A 549 -0.25 -0.25 -8.86
N GLU A 550 0.69 0.60 -9.29
CA GLU A 550 2.03 0.72 -8.68
C GLU A 550 2.07 1.76 -7.56
N SER A 551 1.02 2.57 -7.42
CA SER A 551 0.92 3.62 -6.40
C SER A 551 -0.44 3.62 -5.73
N ILE A 552 -0.46 3.72 -4.40
CA ILE A 552 -1.70 3.82 -3.63
C ILE A 552 -2.47 5.12 -3.94
N ARG A 553 -1.84 6.16 -4.47
CA ARG A 553 -2.52 7.40 -4.88
C ARG A 553 -3.52 7.18 -6.01
N GLU A 554 -3.36 6.12 -6.80
CA GLU A 554 -4.33 5.75 -7.85
C GLU A 554 -5.64 5.16 -7.29
N VAL A 555 -5.62 4.66 -6.06
CA VAL A 555 -6.77 4.02 -5.40
C VAL A 555 -7.39 4.85 -4.26
N ILE A 556 -6.86 6.05 -4.03
CA ILE A 556 -7.40 7.03 -3.07
C ILE A 556 -8.19 8.09 -3.83
N PRO A 557 -9.43 8.43 -3.41
CA PRO A 557 -10.26 9.41 -4.14
C PRO A 557 -9.59 10.78 -4.28
N PHE A 558 -9.07 11.33 -3.19
CA PHE A 558 -8.42 12.64 -3.11
C PHE A 558 -7.10 12.52 -2.36
N PRO A 559 -6.04 11.99 -3.00
CA PRO A 559 -4.76 11.80 -2.34
C PRO A 559 -3.97 13.11 -2.27
N MET A 560 -3.12 13.22 -1.25
CA MET A 560 -2.05 14.20 -1.25
C MET A 560 -0.97 13.85 -2.28
N ASN A 561 -0.22 14.85 -2.73
CA ASN A 561 0.98 14.62 -3.52
C ASN A 561 2.12 14.06 -2.64
N LYS A 562 3.26 13.74 -3.25
CA LYS A 562 4.44 13.23 -2.54
C LYS A 562 5.05 14.20 -1.52
N ASN A 563 4.70 15.48 -1.58
CA ASN A 563 5.15 16.52 -0.64
C ASN A 563 4.12 16.80 0.47
N ALA A 564 3.18 15.89 0.71
CA ALA A 564 2.11 16.02 1.69
C ALA A 564 1.21 17.25 1.47
N GLN A 565 0.89 17.56 0.21
CA GLN A 565 0.02 18.68 -0.14
C GLN A 565 -1.23 18.20 -0.87
N ASP A 566 -2.39 18.69 -0.47
CA ASP A 566 -3.62 18.64 -1.27
C ASP A 566 -3.66 19.88 -2.18
N ILE A 567 -3.24 19.71 -3.42
CA ILE A 567 -3.13 20.80 -4.40
C ILE A 567 -4.53 21.34 -4.78
N MET A 568 -5.54 20.48 -4.78
CA MET A 568 -6.90 20.86 -5.18
C MET A 568 -7.56 21.74 -4.11
N MET A 569 -7.41 21.40 -2.83
CA MET A 569 -7.98 22.13 -1.70
C MET A 569 -7.04 23.21 -1.15
N GLY A 570 -5.76 23.21 -1.58
CA GLY A 570 -4.76 24.16 -1.11
C GLY A 570 -4.33 23.90 0.34
N ALA A 571 -4.21 22.62 0.74
CA ALA A 571 -3.74 22.26 2.07
C ALA A 571 -2.30 21.71 2.01
N PRO A 572 -1.44 22.04 2.99
CA PRO A 572 -1.66 22.96 4.11
C PRO A 572 -1.76 24.42 3.64
N SER A 573 -2.46 25.25 4.41
CA SER A 573 -2.66 26.66 4.12
C SER A 573 -2.38 27.52 5.35
N THR A 574 -2.13 28.81 5.12
CA THR A 574 -2.04 29.80 6.20
C THR A 574 -3.38 29.97 6.91
N VAL A 575 -3.34 30.38 8.15
CA VAL A 575 -4.51 30.69 8.98
C VAL A 575 -4.51 32.17 9.36
N GLU A 576 -5.67 32.72 9.70
CA GLU A 576 -5.79 34.11 10.14
C GLU A 576 -5.14 34.31 11.52
N GLN A 577 -4.54 35.49 11.76
CA GLN A 577 -3.93 35.84 13.03
C GLN A 577 -4.91 35.65 14.21
N LYS A 578 -6.18 36.00 14.03
CA LYS A 578 -7.23 35.78 15.04
C LYS A 578 -7.34 34.31 15.48
N GLN A 579 -7.17 33.35 14.57
CA GLN A 579 -7.21 31.92 14.88
C GLN A 579 -5.98 31.51 15.72
N LEU A 580 -4.80 32.05 15.40
CA LEU A 580 -3.59 31.85 16.19
C LEU A 580 -3.72 32.43 17.61
N ASP A 581 -4.25 33.66 17.72
CA ASP A 581 -4.50 34.33 19.01
C ASP A 581 -5.48 33.55 19.89
N GLU A 582 -6.57 33.02 19.30
CA GLU A 582 -7.55 32.19 20.00
C GLU A 582 -6.96 30.86 20.48
N LEU A 583 -5.94 30.35 19.80
CA LEU A 583 -5.22 29.12 20.15
C LEU A 583 -4.03 29.38 21.10
N HIS A 584 -3.68 30.64 21.37
CA HIS A 584 -2.52 31.06 22.15
C HIS A 584 -1.19 30.49 21.58
N ILE A 585 -1.03 30.50 20.26
CA ILE A 585 0.17 30.05 19.56
C ILE A 585 0.70 31.12 18.64
N ALA A 586 1.99 31.07 18.34
CA ALA A 586 2.65 31.95 17.39
C ALA A 586 3.51 31.13 16.42
N ILE A 587 3.60 31.59 15.17
CA ILE A 587 4.53 31.02 14.20
C ILE A 587 5.91 31.63 14.48
N VAL A 588 6.92 30.77 14.72
CA VAL A 588 8.32 31.16 14.95
C VAL A 588 9.13 30.65 13.76
N GLY A 589 9.82 31.54 13.09
CA GLY A 589 10.64 31.23 11.90
C GLY A 589 10.23 32.07 10.69
N GLU A 590 11.03 32.00 9.63
CA GLU A 590 10.69 32.63 8.35
C GLU A 590 9.61 31.79 7.66
N THR A 591 8.47 32.41 7.37
CA THR A 591 7.48 31.82 6.46
C THR A 591 7.95 32.12 5.04
N GLU A 592 8.23 31.09 4.24
CA GLU A 592 8.36 31.29 2.80
C GLU A 592 7.03 31.84 2.27
N GLU A 593 7.06 33.02 1.63
CA GLU A 593 5.91 33.65 0.98
C GLU A 593 5.50 32.89 -0.30
#